data_56128b74826df14dc2cb587387c4df69
#
_entry.id   56128b74826df14dc2cb587387c4df69
#
_cell.length_a   1.000
_cell.length_b   1.000
_cell.length_c   1.000
_cell.angle_alpha   90.00
_cell.angle_beta   90.00
_cell.angle_gamma   90.00
#
_symmetry.space_group_name_H-M   'P 1'
#
loop_
_entity.id
_entity.type
_entity.pdbx_description
1 polymer ?
#
loop_
_entity_poly.entity_id
_entity_poly.type
_entity_poly.pdbx_seq_one_letter_code
_entity_poly.pdbx_strand_id
1 'polypeptide(L)'
;SEIETPNIDRLAFEGVRFTNAYNTSKCFPSRACILTGLYSQQIGYHQTFRLKMENAITLGELFKSAGYTTFWSGKHHSIENPITRGFDHYSGLLDGASNHFNPGVKRTGEGQPAQKGWMKRSPTTYRNWVIEGKVFNPYTPKSKDFYTTDVFTNYALNWINKIDEKKPFFLYLAYTAPHDPLMAWPEDIEKYKDRYSIGYKKIRQDRFKKQKELGIIPKDASLSDPAYKDWGSLSNDERAEESRAMEVYAAMIDRLDQNIGKILSML
;
A
#
# COMPACT_ATOMS: atom_id res chain seq x y z
N SER A 1 -13.38 9.50 8.68
CA SER A 1 -13.22 8.07 8.98
C SER A 1 -12.98 7.90 10.47
N GLU A 2 -13.22 6.74 11.01
CA GLU A 2 -12.87 6.33 12.37
C GLU A 2 -11.37 6.01 12.50
N ILE A 3 -10.66 5.90 11.38
CA ILE A 3 -9.21 5.73 11.33
C ILE A 3 -8.57 7.12 11.35
N GLU A 4 -7.53 7.28 12.13
CA GLU A 4 -6.81 8.54 12.32
C GLU A 4 -5.70 8.66 11.28
N THR A 5 -5.77 9.72 10.45
CA THR A 5 -4.83 9.94 9.34
C THR A 5 -4.42 11.43 9.26
N PRO A 6 -3.81 12.00 10.33
CA PRO A 6 -3.57 13.44 10.41
C PRO A 6 -2.65 13.96 9.28
N ASN A 7 -1.68 13.18 8.82
CA ASN A 7 -0.76 13.59 7.77
C ASN A 7 -1.42 13.57 6.38
N ILE A 8 -2.22 12.54 6.09
CA ILE A 8 -3.02 12.46 4.86
C ILE A 8 -4.11 13.53 4.86
N ASP A 9 -4.74 13.77 6.00
CA ASP A 9 -5.76 14.82 6.17
C ASP A 9 -5.14 16.21 5.94
N ARG A 10 -3.89 16.45 6.40
CA ARG A 10 -3.14 17.68 6.11
C ARG A 10 -2.91 17.86 4.62
N LEU A 11 -2.46 16.81 3.90
CA LEU A 11 -2.31 16.87 2.45
C LEU A 11 -3.61 17.18 1.73
N ALA A 12 -4.73 16.63 2.20
CA ALA A 12 -6.05 16.89 1.63
C ALA A 12 -6.54 18.32 1.91
N PHE A 13 -6.13 18.92 3.03
CA PHE A 13 -6.48 20.28 3.42
C PHE A 13 -5.61 21.33 2.70
N GLU A 14 -4.30 21.09 2.61
CA GLU A 14 -3.33 22.00 1.99
C GLU A 14 -3.29 21.88 0.46
N GLY A 15 -3.78 20.80 -0.10
CA GLY A 15 -3.72 20.48 -1.52
C GLY A 15 -5.07 20.32 -2.20
N VAL A 16 -5.12 19.44 -3.19
CA VAL A 16 -6.33 19.15 -3.97
C VAL A 16 -6.81 17.73 -3.68
N ARG A 17 -8.07 17.61 -3.28
CA ARG A 17 -8.75 16.33 -3.07
C ARG A 17 -9.78 16.09 -4.18
N PHE A 18 -9.55 15.08 -5.01
CA PHE A 18 -10.51 14.65 -6.02
C PHE A 18 -11.67 13.87 -5.38
N THR A 19 -12.91 14.32 -5.60
CA THR A 19 -14.11 13.62 -5.12
C THR A 19 -14.59 12.56 -6.10
N ASN A 20 -14.19 12.65 -7.36
CA ASN A 20 -14.49 11.69 -8.43
C ASN A 20 -13.17 11.21 -9.06
N ALA A 21 -12.63 10.11 -8.55
CA ALA A 21 -11.42 9.48 -9.08
C ALA A 21 -11.68 7.98 -9.29
N TYR A 22 -11.38 7.49 -10.48
CA TYR A 22 -11.64 6.10 -10.88
C TYR A 22 -10.35 5.41 -11.31
N ASN A 23 -10.26 4.12 -11.06
CA ASN A 23 -9.16 3.28 -11.52
C ASN A 23 -9.68 1.92 -12.02
N THR A 24 -8.78 0.98 -12.35
CA THR A 24 -9.13 -0.34 -12.89
C THR A 24 -9.56 -1.34 -11.79
N SER A 25 -9.72 -0.95 -10.55
CA SER A 25 -10.12 -1.77 -9.39
C SER A 25 -9.24 -3.00 -9.11
N LYS A 26 -8.05 -3.09 -9.72
CA LYS A 26 -7.07 -4.15 -9.52
C LYS A 26 -5.65 -3.58 -9.43
N CYS A 27 -4.81 -4.15 -8.57
CA CYS A 27 -3.53 -3.56 -8.18
C CYS A 27 -2.56 -3.35 -9.35
N PHE A 28 -2.23 -4.40 -10.12
CA PHE A 28 -1.21 -4.27 -11.16
C PHE A 28 -1.64 -3.36 -12.33
N PRO A 29 -2.87 -3.44 -12.89
CA PRO A 29 -3.25 -2.52 -13.96
C PRO A 29 -3.41 -1.08 -13.47
N SER A 30 -3.95 -0.84 -12.26
CA SER A 30 -4.02 0.51 -11.70
C SER A 30 -2.64 1.16 -11.52
N ARG A 31 -1.64 0.37 -11.10
CA ARG A 31 -0.25 0.85 -10.97
C ARG A 31 0.36 1.19 -12.32
N ALA A 32 0.11 0.36 -13.33
CA ALA A 32 0.56 0.64 -14.68
C ALA A 32 -0.10 1.91 -15.25
N CYS A 33 -1.41 2.11 -15.03
CA CYS A 33 -2.10 3.36 -15.41
C CYS A 33 -1.49 4.59 -14.73
N ILE A 34 -1.19 4.52 -13.42
CA ILE A 34 -0.56 5.63 -12.69
C ILE A 34 0.83 5.94 -13.26
N LEU A 35 1.61 4.91 -13.56
CA LEU A 35 2.99 5.08 -14.04
C LEU A 35 3.09 5.60 -15.47
N THR A 36 2.07 5.39 -16.31
CA THR A 36 2.13 5.68 -17.74
C THR A 36 1.11 6.73 -18.21
N GLY A 37 0.09 7.03 -17.39
CA GLY A 37 -1.02 7.90 -17.79
C GLY A 37 -1.95 7.27 -18.84
N LEU A 38 -1.80 5.97 -19.15
CA LEU A 38 -2.56 5.25 -20.17
C LEU A 38 -3.49 4.21 -19.56
N TYR A 39 -4.55 3.85 -20.27
CA TYR A 39 -5.38 2.72 -19.86
C TYR A 39 -4.60 1.40 -19.92
N SER A 40 -4.87 0.51 -18.99
CA SER A 40 -4.15 -0.76 -18.89
C SER A 40 -4.20 -1.62 -20.17
N GLN A 41 -5.27 -1.53 -20.93
CA GLN A 41 -5.44 -2.22 -22.22
C GLN A 41 -4.46 -1.69 -23.30
N GLN A 42 -4.15 -0.40 -23.26
CA GLN A 42 -3.24 0.23 -24.24
C GLN A 42 -1.78 -0.21 -24.04
N ILE A 43 -1.44 -0.63 -22.83
CA ILE A 43 -0.08 -1.00 -22.43
C ILE A 43 0.08 -2.51 -22.15
N GLY A 44 -0.84 -3.34 -22.64
CA GLY A 44 -0.76 -4.78 -22.53
C GLY A 44 -1.13 -5.39 -21.16
N TYR A 45 -1.66 -4.60 -20.22
CA TYR A 45 -1.99 -5.05 -18.84
C TYR A 45 -3.46 -5.48 -18.67
N HIS A 46 -4.10 -5.96 -19.70
CA HIS A 46 -5.55 -6.18 -19.70
C HIS A 46 -6.00 -7.61 -19.34
N GLN A 47 -5.22 -8.65 -19.58
CA GLN A 47 -5.68 -10.03 -19.44
C GLN A 47 -4.81 -10.93 -18.58
N THR A 48 -3.50 -10.76 -18.59
CA THR A 48 -2.55 -11.64 -17.95
C THR A 48 -1.79 -10.97 -16.82
N PHE A 49 -1.31 -11.79 -15.91
CA PHE A 49 -0.52 -11.33 -14.79
C PHE A 49 0.89 -10.95 -15.23
N ARG A 50 1.39 -9.82 -14.75
CA ARG A 50 2.82 -9.47 -14.78
C ARG A 50 3.41 -9.30 -16.17
N LEU A 51 2.69 -8.63 -17.06
CA LEU A 51 3.24 -8.23 -18.34
C LEU A 51 4.20 -7.05 -18.21
N LYS A 52 4.97 -6.81 -19.25
CA LYS A 52 5.73 -5.58 -19.42
C LYS A 52 4.79 -4.45 -19.80
N MET A 53 5.11 -3.22 -19.41
CA MET A 53 4.41 -2.03 -19.85
C MET A 53 4.89 -1.69 -21.27
N GLU A 54 4.18 -2.23 -22.27
CA GLU A 54 4.51 -2.03 -23.68
C GLU A 54 3.93 -0.72 -24.22
N ASN A 55 4.52 -0.20 -25.29
CA ASN A 55 4.03 1.02 -25.98
C ASN A 55 3.82 2.24 -25.09
N ALA A 56 4.58 2.36 -24.01
CA ALA A 56 4.45 3.44 -23.06
C ALA A 56 5.79 3.85 -22.48
N ILE A 57 5.95 5.13 -22.19
CA ILE A 57 6.97 5.65 -21.30
C ILE A 57 6.39 5.72 -19.88
N THR A 58 7.22 5.48 -18.89
CA THR A 58 6.84 5.60 -17.48
C THR A 58 7.13 7.01 -16.96
N LEU A 59 6.52 7.38 -15.83
CA LEU A 59 6.89 8.59 -15.11
C LEU A 59 8.40 8.62 -14.77
N GLY A 60 9.02 7.46 -14.48
CA GLY A 60 10.46 7.37 -14.26
C GLY A 60 11.25 7.80 -15.49
N GLU A 61 10.94 7.25 -16.66
CA GLU A 61 11.59 7.63 -17.93
C GLU A 61 11.36 9.10 -18.28
N LEU A 62 10.14 9.61 -18.07
CA LEU A 62 9.78 10.99 -18.33
C LEU A 62 10.58 11.97 -17.43
N PHE A 63 10.52 11.79 -16.11
CA PHE A 63 11.21 12.68 -15.18
C PHE A 63 12.72 12.59 -15.31
N LYS A 64 13.26 11.40 -15.55
CA LYS A 64 14.69 11.21 -15.82
C LYS A 64 15.15 12.00 -17.06
N SER A 65 14.37 11.97 -18.15
CA SER A 65 14.65 12.75 -19.36
C SER A 65 14.60 14.25 -19.14
N ALA A 66 13.84 14.70 -18.12
CA ALA A 66 13.75 16.09 -17.69
C ALA A 66 14.83 16.50 -16.66
N GLY A 67 15.80 15.62 -16.38
CA GLY A 67 16.94 15.92 -15.49
C GLY A 67 16.66 15.66 -13.99
N TYR A 68 15.56 15.02 -13.64
CA TYR A 68 15.27 14.63 -12.26
C TYR A 68 16.05 13.37 -11.87
N THR A 69 16.43 13.29 -10.60
CA THR A 69 16.81 12.00 -10.00
C THR A 69 15.53 11.24 -9.64
N THR A 70 15.45 9.98 -10.01
CA THR A 70 14.19 9.22 -9.95
C THR A 70 14.28 8.05 -8.97
N PHE A 71 13.37 8.03 -8.00
CA PHE A 71 13.30 7.06 -6.93
C PHE A 71 11.99 6.28 -6.97
N TRP A 72 12.09 4.96 -6.81
CA TRP A 72 10.91 4.12 -6.53
C TRP A 72 11.17 3.29 -5.29
N SER A 73 10.37 3.51 -4.25
CA SER A 73 10.37 2.67 -3.05
C SER A 73 9.04 1.94 -2.91
N GLY A 74 9.10 0.62 -2.73
CA GLY A 74 7.93 -0.19 -2.39
C GLY A 74 7.49 -1.19 -3.44
N LYS A 75 6.17 -1.43 -3.51
CA LYS A 75 5.55 -2.46 -4.36
C LYS A 75 5.53 -2.06 -5.83
N HIS A 76 5.94 -2.99 -6.69
CA HIS A 76 5.79 -2.87 -8.14
C HIS A 76 4.59 -3.66 -8.69
N HIS A 77 4.58 -4.96 -8.49
CA HIS A 77 3.58 -5.89 -9.02
C HIS A 77 3.66 -6.08 -10.55
N SER A 78 4.88 -6.13 -11.07
CA SER A 78 5.19 -6.48 -12.46
C SER A 78 6.44 -7.37 -12.52
N ILE A 79 6.84 -7.76 -13.74
CA ILE A 79 8.07 -8.54 -13.97
C ILE A 79 9.28 -7.66 -14.31
N GLU A 80 9.06 -6.41 -14.71
CA GLU A 80 10.12 -5.48 -15.06
C GLU A 80 10.80 -4.96 -13.80
N ASN A 81 12.12 -4.87 -13.84
CA ASN A 81 12.83 -4.12 -12.80
C ASN A 81 12.67 -2.61 -13.07
N PRO A 82 12.15 -1.80 -12.13
CA PRO A 82 11.99 -0.36 -12.30
C PRO A 82 13.24 0.38 -12.75
N ILE A 83 14.45 -0.11 -12.43
CA ILE A 83 15.71 0.45 -12.93
C ILE A 83 15.74 0.47 -14.46
N THR A 84 15.20 -0.54 -15.12
CA THR A 84 15.13 -0.60 -16.60
C THR A 84 14.02 0.28 -17.19
N ARG A 85 13.24 0.93 -16.34
CA ARG A 85 12.10 1.77 -16.69
C ARG A 85 12.25 3.20 -16.13
N GLY A 86 13.48 3.70 -16.15
CA GLY A 86 13.79 5.10 -15.89
C GLY A 86 13.94 5.50 -14.42
N PHE A 87 13.94 4.55 -13.48
CA PHE A 87 14.23 4.86 -12.08
C PHE A 87 15.71 4.64 -11.78
N ASP A 88 16.39 5.66 -11.21
CA ASP A 88 17.79 5.58 -10.82
C ASP A 88 17.98 4.65 -9.62
N HIS A 89 17.01 4.66 -8.69
CA HIS A 89 17.00 3.79 -7.52
C HIS A 89 15.67 3.07 -7.38
N TYR A 90 15.76 1.78 -7.08
CA TYR A 90 14.60 0.96 -6.73
C TYR A 90 14.93 -0.02 -5.60
N SER A 91 14.10 0.04 -4.54
CA SER A 91 14.11 -0.98 -3.48
C SER A 91 12.69 -1.28 -3.03
N GLY A 92 12.34 -2.57 -2.89
CA GLY A 92 11.01 -2.97 -2.47
C GLY A 92 10.56 -4.34 -2.96
N LEU A 93 9.24 -4.53 -3.01
CA LEU A 93 8.58 -5.77 -3.40
C LEU A 93 8.23 -5.76 -4.90
N LEU A 94 8.88 -6.60 -5.69
CA LEU A 94 8.57 -6.75 -7.11
C LEU A 94 7.20 -7.41 -7.32
N ASP A 95 6.81 -8.29 -6.41
CA ASP A 95 5.53 -9.01 -6.41
C ASP A 95 4.34 -8.19 -5.85
N GLY A 96 3.14 -8.80 -5.88
CA GLY A 96 1.90 -8.11 -5.51
C GLY A 96 1.60 -8.02 -4.02
N ALA A 97 2.10 -8.96 -3.23
CA ALA A 97 1.90 -9.01 -1.78
C ALA A 97 2.94 -9.92 -1.12
N SER A 98 3.22 -9.68 0.15
CA SER A 98 4.10 -10.50 0.99
C SER A 98 3.67 -10.37 2.45
N ASN A 99 4.21 -11.23 3.31
CA ASN A 99 4.18 -10.99 4.75
C ASN A 99 4.88 -9.67 5.07
N HIS A 100 4.26 -8.84 5.90
CA HIS A 100 4.76 -7.49 6.19
C HIS A 100 5.98 -7.48 7.12
N PHE A 101 6.13 -8.50 7.98
CA PHE A 101 7.27 -8.62 8.91
C PHE A 101 8.40 -9.49 8.38
N ASN A 102 8.07 -10.41 7.44
CA ASN A 102 9.06 -11.30 6.84
C ASN A 102 8.60 -11.78 5.47
N PRO A 103 9.03 -11.16 4.37
CA PRO A 103 8.66 -11.58 3.01
C PRO A 103 9.33 -12.89 2.55
N GLY A 104 10.29 -13.43 3.32
CA GLY A 104 11.09 -14.60 2.96
C GLY A 104 10.70 -15.87 3.70
N VAL A 105 11.71 -16.58 4.21
CA VAL A 105 11.59 -17.83 4.95
C VAL A 105 11.71 -17.61 6.46
N LYS A 106 11.40 -18.65 7.25
CA LYS A 106 11.53 -18.58 8.72
C LYS A 106 12.93 -18.16 9.15
N ARG A 107 13.00 -17.27 10.14
CA ARG A 107 14.24 -16.95 10.86
C ARG A 107 14.48 -17.98 11.97
N THR A 108 15.72 -18.11 12.43
CA THR A 108 16.06 -18.99 13.56
C THR A 108 15.22 -18.63 14.79
N GLY A 109 14.57 -19.62 15.38
CA GLY A 109 13.70 -19.45 16.54
C GLY A 109 12.29 -18.91 16.22
N GLU A 110 11.92 -18.79 14.94
CA GLU A 110 10.58 -18.35 14.52
C GLU A 110 9.86 -19.45 13.73
N GLY A 111 8.51 -19.35 13.68
CA GLY A 111 7.68 -20.14 12.78
C GLY A 111 7.78 -19.68 11.33
N GLN A 112 7.13 -20.40 10.43
CA GLN A 112 7.00 -19.95 9.04
C GLN A 112 6.19 -18.64 8.99
N PRO A 113 6.64 -17.64 8.20
CA PRO A 113 5.88 -16.42 8.00
C PRO A 113 4.48 -16.70 7.48
N ALA A 114 3.47 -16.09 8.09
CA ALA A 114 2.09 -16.21 7.63
C ALA A 114 1.96 -15.75 6.18
N GLN A 115 1.21 -16.50 5.38
CA GLN A 115 1.02 -16.26 3.95
C GLN A 115 -0.46 -16.19 3.63
N LYS A 116 -0.83 -15.41 2.61
CA LYS A 116 -2.20 -15.43 2.08
C LYS A 116 -2.58 -16.81 1.55
N GLY A 117 -3.88 -17.17 1.63
CA GLY A 117 -4.39 -18.52 1.37
C GLY A 117 -3.93 -19.16 0.07
N TRP A 118 -3.89 -18.43 -1.05
CA TRP A 118 -3.43 -18.98 -2.33
C TRP A 118 -1.91 -19.21 -2.38
N MET A 119 -1.11 -18.43 -1.62
CA MET A 119 0.33 -18.61 -1.49
C MET A 119 0.70 -19.83 -0.65
N LYS A 120 -0.21 -20.30 0.22
CA LYS A 120 -0.02 -21.54 0.98
C LYS A 120 0.03 -22.79 0.09
N ARG A 121 -0.51 -22.71 -1.13
CA ARG A 121 -0.55 -23.83 -2.08
C ARG A 121 0.79 -24.10 -2.77
N SER A 122 1.75 -23.18 -2.67
CA SER A 122 3.08 -23.35 -3.25
C SER A 122 4.15 -22.91 -2.24
N PRO A 123 4.50 -23.75 -1.27
CA PRO A 123 5.43 -23.41 -0.19
C PRO A 123 6.85 -23.12 -0.67
N THR A 124 7.18 -23.45 -1.92
CA THR A 124 8.48 -23.18 -2.55
C THR A 124 8.50 -21.92 -3.41
N THR A 125 7.35 -21.22 -3.56
CA THR A 125 7.30 -19.97 -4.32
C THR A 125 7.55 -18.79 -3.40
N TYR A 126 8.73 -18.24 -3.47
CA TYR A 126 9.14 -17.07 -2.69
C TYR A 126 8.82 -15.77 -3.41
N ARG A 127 8.83 -14.67 -2.65
CA ARG A 127 8.63 -13.32 -3.16
C ARG A 127 9.95 -12.71 -3.62
N ASN A 128 9.88 -11.99 -4.75
CA ASN A 128 11.01 -11.23 -5.25
C ASN A 128 11.08 -9.90 -4.51
N TRP A 129 12.13 -9.73 -3.74
CA TRP A 129 12.48 -8.49 -3.09
C TRP A 129 13.66 -7.86 -3.82
N VAL A 130 13.67 -6.54 -3.95
CA VAL A 130 14.75 -5.81 -4.63
C VAL A 130 15.39 -4.83 -3.67
N ILE A 131 16.69 -4.73 -3.70
CA ILE A 131 17.48 -3.71 -2.99
C ILE A 131 18.47 -3.13 -4.01
N GLU A 132 18.37 -1.82 -4.26
CA GLU A 132 19.18 -1.10 -5.25
C GLU A 132 19.26 -1.85 -6.60
N GLY A 133 18.09 -2.21 -7.12
CA GLY A 133 17.98 -2.94 -8.39
C GLY A 133 18.35 -4.43 -8.35
N LYS A 134 19.01 -4.92 -7.30
CA LYS A 134 19.37 -6.34 -7.16
C LYS A 134 18.22 -7.16 -6.59
N VAL A 135 17.85 -8.24 -7.28
CA VAL A 135 16.76 -9.15 -6.89
C VAL A 135 17.25 -10.21 -5.89
N PHE A 136 16.45 -10.40 -4.84
CA PHE A 136 16.60 -11.47 -3.85
C PHE A 136 15.35 -12.35 -3.84
N ASN A 137 15.54 -13.67 -3.88
CA ASN A 137 14.44 -14.65 -3.85
C ASN A 137 14.91 -15.95 -3.18
N PRO A 138 14.55 -16.19 -1.92
CA PRO A 138 13.81 -15.30 -1.01
C PRO A 138 14.68 -14.17 -0.41
N TYR A 139 14.00 -13.15 0.10
CA TYR A 139 14.59 -12.15 0.97
C TYR A 139 14.07 -12.33 2.39
N THR A 140 14.96 -12.68 3.32
CA THR A 140 14.63 -12.83 4.75
C THR A 140 15.35 -11.73 5.52
N PRO A 141 14.63 -10.76 6.09
CA PRO A 141 15.23 -9.70 6.89
C PRO A 141 15.93 -10.28 8.12
N LYS A 142 17.10 -9.75 8.47
CA LYS A 142 17.82 -10.15 9.70
C LYS A 142 17.16 -9.60 10.96
N SER A 143 16.71 -8.34 10.90
CA SER A 143 16.05 -7.69 12.05
C SER A 143 14.60 -8.15 12.19
N LYS A 144 14.14 -8.28 13.44
CA LYS A 144 12.73 -8.47 13.80
C LYS A 144 11.92 -7.18 13.72
N ASP A 145 12.60 -6.02 13.71
CA ASP A 145 11.98 -4.69 13.54
C ASP A 145 11.64 -4.37 12.09
N PHE A 146 11.79 -5.35 11.19
CA PHE A 146 11.40 -5.20 9.80
C PHE A 146 9.88 -5.16 9.68
N TYR A 147 9.38 -4.09 9.08
CA TYR A 147 7.99 -3.95 8.65
C TYR A 147 7.97 -3.23 7.31
N THR A 148 7.27 -3.79 6.31
CA THR A 148 7.36 -3.32 4.92
C THR A 148 7.09 -1.82 4.77
N THR A 149 6.08 -1.28 5.47
CA THR A 149 5.73 0.13 5.40
C THR A 149 6.87 1.02 5.90
N ASP A 150 7.48 0.67 7.03
CA ASP A 150 8.61 1.42 7.59
C ASP A 150 9.84 1.32 6.70
N VAL A 151 10.12 0.15 6.16
CA VAL A 151 11.28 -0.11 5.30
C VAL A 151 11.19 0.66 3.99
N PHE A 152 10.00 0.74 3.37
CA PHE A 152 9.81 1.52 2.15
C PHE A 152 10.05 3.02 2.41
N THR A 153 9.55 3.52 3.53
CA THR A 153 9.83 4.90 3.95
C THR A 153 11.31 5.12 4.16
N ASN A 154 11.99 4.21 4.85
CA ASN A 154 13.42 4.33 5.13
C ASN A 154 14.28 4.31 3.85
N TYR A 155 13.94 3.51 2.84
CA TYR A 155 14.60 3.57 1.54
C TYR A 155 14.48 4.97 0.92
N ALA A 156 13.26 5.52 0.87
CA ALA A 156 12.99 6.83 0.32
C ALA A 156 13.78 7.94 1.08
N LEU A 157 13.70 7.95 2.40
CA LEU A 157 14.42 8.91 3.25
C LEU A 157 15.93 8.83 3.06
N ASN A 158 16.50 7.60 2.97
CA ASN A 158 17.92 7.41 2.74
C ASN A 158 18.39 7.95 1.38
N TRP A 159 17.55 7.90 0.36
CA TRP A 159 17.88 8.48 -0.95
C TRP A 159 17.76 9.99 -0.95
N ILE A 160 16.66 10.54 -0.41
CA ILE A 160 16.45 11.99 -0.32
C ILE A 160 17.59 12.65 0.45
N ASN A 161 18.04 12.06 1.56
CA ASN A 161 19.16 12.57 2.36
C ASN A 161 20.53 12.59 1.63
N LYS A 162 20.66 11.86 0.55
CA LYS A 162 21.94 11.73 -0.21
C LYS A 162 21.94 12.48 -1.53
N ILE A 163 20.80 12.99 -1.95
CA ILE A 163 20.69 13.73 -3.21
C ILE A 163 21.34 15.11 -3.06
N ASP A 164 21.92 15.59 -4.15
CA ASP A 164 22.32 16.99 -4.26
C ASP A 164 21.09 17.91 -4.21
N GLU A 165 21.00 18.76 -3.21
CA GLU A 165 19.88 19.69 -2.98
C GLU A 165 19.55 20.58 -4.19
N LYS A 166 20.51 20.75 -5.12
CA LYS A 166 20.32 21.53 -6.36
C LYS A 166 19.61 20.74 -7.46
N LYS A 167 19.44 19.42 -7.30
CA LYS A 167 18.79 18.58 -8.30
C LYS A 167 17.35 18.28 -7.89
N PRO A 168 16.39 18.49 -8.80
CA PRO A 168 15.04 18.05 -8.54
C PRO A 168 14.98 16.53 -8.48
N PHE A 169 14.03 15.98 -7.72
CA PHE A 169 13.82 14.54 -7.70
C PHE A 169 12.34 14.18 -7.92
N PHE A 170 12.11 12.97 -8.38
CA PHE A 170 10.82 12.33 -8.46
C PHE A 170 10.82 11.07 -7.60
N LEU A 171 9.95 11.00 -6.62
CA LEU A 171 9.75 9.83 -5.77
C LEU A 171 8.41 9.17 -6.02
N TYR A 172 8.42 7.90 -6.43
CA TYR A 172 7.24 7.03 -6.41
C TYR A 172 7.29 6.12 -5.18
N LEU A 173 6.59 6.53 -4.11
CA LEU A 173 6.50 5.78 -2.85
C LEU A 173 5.22 4.93 -2.86
N ALA A 174 5.40 3.64 -3.08
CA ALA A 174 4.33 2.70 -3.41
C ALA A 174 4.15 1.63 -2.33
N TYR A 175 3.44 1.97 -1.27
CA TYR A 175 3.21 1.06 -0.16
C TYR A 175 2.44 -0.21 -0.54
N THR A 176 2.68 -1.31 0.21
CA THR A 176 1.86 -2.53 0.15
C THR A 176 0.66 -2.42 1.08
N ALA A 177 0.83 -1.83 2.25
CA ALA A 177 -0.26 -1.61 3.20
C ALA A 177 -1.40 -0.78 2.56
N PRO A 178 -2.67 -1.04 2.89
CA PRO A 178 -3.17 -2.04 3.84
C PRO A 178 -3.56 -3.38 3.19
N HIS A 179 -2.82 -3.86 2.18
CA HIS A 179 -3.07 -5.14 1.51
C HIS A 179 -2.83 -6.31 2.48
N ASP A 180 -3.65 -7.35 2.36
CA ASP A 180 -3.46 -8.58 3.15
C ASP A 180 -2.14 -9.33 2.80
N PRO A 181 -1.59 -10.14 3.73
CA PRO A 181 -2.13 -10.49 5.04
C PRO A 181 -2.21 -9.28 5.99
N LEU A 182 -3.32 -9.17 6.75
CA LEU A 182 -3.48 -8.09 7.72
C LEU A 182 -2.51 -8.30 8.88
N MET A 183 -1.57 -7.37 9.03
CA MET A 183 -0.50 -7.43 10.01
C MET A 183 -0.07 -6.00 10.38
N ALA A 184 -0.01 -5.70 11.66
CA ALA A 184 0.45 -4.41 12.16
C ALA A 184 1.20 -4.59 13.47
N TRP A 185 1.91 -3.56 13.91
CA TRP A 185 2.55 -3.54 15.20
C TRP A 185 1.51 -3.57 16.33
N PRO A 186 1.76 -4.30 17.44
CA PRO A 186 0.82 -4.39 18.55
C PRO A 186 0.40 -3.02 19.12
N GLU A 187 1.33 -2.08 19.23
CA GLU A 187 1.08 -0.73 19.71
C GLU A 187 0.13 0.07 18.81
N ASP A 188 0.20 -0.12 17.48
CA ASP A 188 -0.71 0.51 16.55
C ASP A 188 -2.10 -0.13 16.60
N ILE A 189 -2.19 -1.45 16.82
CA ILE A 189 -3.46 -2.14 16.97
C ILE A 189 -4.19 -1.73 18.25
N GLU A 190 -3.46 -1.56 19.35
CA GLU A 190 -4.05 -1.19 20.66
C GLU A 190 -4.79 0.16 20.59
N LYS A 191 -4.39 1.10 19.72
CA LYS A 191 -5.10 2.36 19.48
C LYS A 191 -6.54 2.17 18.97
N TYR A 192 -6.80 1.05 18.31
CA TYR A 192 -8.09 0.75 17.67
C TYR A 192 -8.89 -0.33 18.40
N LYS A 193 -8.41 -0.79 19.54
CA LYS A 193 -9.06 -1.82 20.34
C LYS A 193 -10.51 -1.49 20.62
N ASP A 194 -11.39 -2.47 20.49
CA ASP A 194 -12.83 -2.41 20.71
C ASP A 194 -13.61 -1.41 19.82
N ARG A 195 -12.92 -0.63 18.96
CA ARG A 195 -13.52 0.43 18.15
C ARG A 195 -14.51 -0.12 17.11
N TYR A 196 -14.36 -1.37 16.71
CA TYR A 196 -15.18 -2.04 15.70
C TYR A 196 -16.26 -3.00 16.26
N SER A 197 -16.32 -3.15 17.57
CA SER A 197 -17.34 -3.96 18.27
C SER A 197 -18.78 -3.50 18.04
N ILE A 198 -18.96 -2.21 17.67
CA ILE A 198 -20.27 -1.62 17.32
C ILE A 198 -20.84 -2.12 15.99
N GLY A 199 -20.04 -2.85 15.18
CA GLY A 199 -20.45 -3.51 13.95
C GLY A 199 -20.46 -2.62 12.69
N TYR A 200 -20.45 -3.29 11.54
CA TYR A 200 -20.30 -2.67 10.21
C TYR A 200 -21.36 -1.63 9.87
N LYS A 201 -22.63 -1.91 10.21
CA LYS A 201 -23.74 -1.02 9.88
C LYS A 201 -23.55 0.37 10.47
N LYS A 202 -23.21 0.43 11.75
CA LYS A 202 -23.00 1.70 12.45
C LYS A 202 -21.80 2.46 11.90
N ILE A 203 -20.66 1.79 11.74
CA ILE A 203 -19.44 2.38 11.18
C ILE A 203 -19.69 2.94 9.77
N ARG A 204 -20.38 2.16 8.93
CA ARG A 204 -20.73 2.56 7.56
C ARG A 204 -21.63 3.80 7.54
N GLN A 205 -22.63 3.85 8.41
CA GLN A 205 -23.51 5.00 8.55
C GLN A 205 -22.77 6.26 9.01
N ASP A 206 -21.91 6.12 10.02
CA ASP A 206 -21.12 7.24 10.56
C ASP A 206 -20.14 7.78 9.52
N ARG A 207 -19.47 6.90 8.78
CA ARG A 207 -18.57 7.26 7.69
C ARG A 207 -19.33 7.97 6.57
N PHE A 208 -20.50 7.47 6.18
CA PHE A 208 -21.33 8.09 5.16
C PHE A 208 -21.85 9.48 5.57
N LYS A 209 -22.26 9.64 6.81
CA LYS A 209 -22.65 10.94 7.37
C LYS A 209 -21.49 11.93 7.30
N LYS A 210 -20.29 11.51 7.76
CA LYS A 210 -19.10 12.36 7.73
C LYS A 210 -18.68 12.74 6.30
N GLN A 211 -18.82 11.85 5.32
CA GLN A 211 -18.55 12.14 3.91
C GLN A 211 -19.47 13.23 3.35
N LYS A 212 -20.74 13.24 3.74
CA LYS A 212 -21.69 14.32 3.39
C LYS A 212 -21.32 15.65 4.05
N GLU A 213 -20.98 15.62 5.33
CA GLU A 213 -20.56 16.80 6.09
C GLU A 213 -19.30 17.45 5.49
N LEU A 214 -18.37 16.64 5.02
CA LEU A 214 -17.13 17.07 4.38
C LEU A 214 -17.29 17.44 2.89
N GLY A 215 -18.50 17.31 2.31
CA GLY A 215 -18.75 17.58 0.90
C GLY A 215 -18.04 16.62 -0.06
N ILE A 216 -17.64 15.42 0.40
CA ILE A 216 -16.99 14.39 -0.43
C ILE A 216 -18.00 13.74 -1.36
N ILE A 217 -19.23 13.58 -0.89
CA ILE A 217 -20.37 13.05 -1.67
C ILE A 217 -21.53 14.04 -1.64
N PRO A 218 -22.44 14.03 -2.64
CA PRO A 218 -23.62 14.87 -2.67
C PRO A 218 -24.50 14.70 -1.42
N LYS A 219 -25.16 15.77 -0.99
CA LYS A 219 -26.04 15.74 0.18
C LYS A 219 -27.25 14.82 0.00
N ASP A 220 -27.74 14.69 -1.22
CA ASP A 220 -28.85 13.84 -1.64
C ASP A 220 -28.45 12.39 -1.95
N ALA A 221 -27.16 12.06 -1.92
CA ALA A 221 -26.69 10.69 -2.11
C ALA A 221 -27.34 9.74 -1.10
N SER A 222 -27.69 8.54 -1.54
CA SER A 222 -28.20 7.45 -0.71
C SER A 222 -27.11 6.41 -0.45
N LEU A 223 -27.18 5.78 0.71
CA LEU A 223 -26.30 4.66 1.05
C LEU A 223 -26.82 3.41 0.35
N SER A 224 -25.96 2.73 -0.44
CA SER A 224 -26.33 1.48 -1.11
C SER A 224 -26.63 0.36 -0.10
N ASP A 225 -27.29 -0.70 -0.54
CA ASP A 225 -27.48 -1.88 0.31
C ASP A 225 -26.13 -2.53 0.66
N PRO A 226 -26.01 -3.11 1.86
CA PRO A 226 -24.79 -3.78 2.27
C PRO A 226 -24.59 -5.08 1.50
N ALA A 227 -23.36 -5.35 1.05
CA ALA A 227 -22.97 -6.61 0.40
C ALA A 227 -22.34 -7.62 1.38
N TYR A 228 -22.47 -7.40 2.69
CA TYR A 228 -21.91 -8.25 3.75
C TYR A 228 -23.04 -8.83 4.61
N LYS A 229 -22.75 -9.92 5.36
CA LYS A 229 -23.66 -10.51 6.33
C LYS A 229 -24.10 -9.48 7.38
N ASP A 230 -25.33 -9.53 7.81
CA ASP A 230 -25.78 -8.68 8.91
C ASP A 230 -24.97 -8.99 10.19
N TRP A 231 -24.48 -7.94 10.85
CA TRP A 231 -23.69 -8.07 12.08
C TRP A 231 -24.44 -8.82 13.18
N GLY A 232 -25.77 -8.65 13.24
CA GLY A 232 -26.62 -9.34 14.19
C GLY A 232 -26.70 -10.84 13.97
N SER A 233 -26.45 -11.33 12.74
CA SER A 233 -26.48 -12.75 12.41
C SER A 233 -25.17 -13.49 12.70
N LEU A 234 -24.09 -12.77 13.03
CA LEU A 234 -22.79 -13.36 13.36
C LEU A 234 -22.80 -13.91 14.81
N SER A 235 -22.08 -15.00 15.02
CA SER A 235 -21.76 -15.49 16.37
C SER A 235 -20.84 -14.51 17.12
N ASN A 236 -20.70 -14.69 18.42
CA ASN A 236 -19.77 -13.85 19.21
C ASN A 236 -18.32 -14.00 18.73
N ASP A 237 -17.91 -15.23 18.37
CA ASP A 237 -16.55 -15.47 17.87
C ASP A 237 -16.33 -14.82 16.51
N GLU A 238 -17.28 -14.95 15.57
CA GLU A 238 -17.22 -14.27 14.27
C GLU A 238 -17.14 -12.73 14.44
N ARG A 239 -17.93 -12.15 15.36
CA ARG A 239 -17.86 -10.70 15.64
C ARG A 239 -16.51 -10.29 16.20
N ALA A 240 -15.93 -11.11 17.07
CA ALA A 240 -14.61 -10.85 17.64
C ALA A 240 -13.51 -10.92 16.57
N GLU A 241 -13.55 -11.92 15.68
CA GLU A 241 -12.61 -12.06 14.56
C GLU A 241 -12.70 -10.88 13.59
N GLU A 242 -13.92 -10.50 13.19
CA GLU A 242 -14.16 -9.38 12.26
C GLU A 242 -13.76 -8.03 12.88
N SER A 243 -14.08 -7.82 14.16
CA SER A 243 -13.64 -6.63 14.90
C SER A 243 -12.12 -6.56 14.95
N ARG A 244 -11.47 -7.67 15.28
CA ARG A 244 -10.01 -7.77 15.32
C ARG A 244 -9.36 -7.54 13.96
N ALA A 245 -9.93 -8.10 12.89
CA ALA A 245 -9.45 -7.85 11.53
C ALA A 245 -9.49 -6.37 11.15
N MET A 246 -10.57 -5.68 11.53
CA MET A 246 -10.70 -4.23 11.29
C MET A 246 -9.76 -3.38 12.15
N GLU A 247 -9.49 -3.78 13.39
CA GLU A 247 -8.48 -3.14 14.25
C GLU A 247 -7.09 -3.19 13.61
N VAL A 248 -6.70 -4.37 13.12
CA VAL A 248 -5.41 -4.56 12.43
C VAL A 248 -5.37 -3.75 11.13
N TYR A 249 -6.46 -3.75 10.35
CA TYR A 249 -6.55 -2.95 9.12
C TYR A 249 -6.40 -1.45 9.39
N ALA A 250 -7.07 -0.94 10.44
CA ALA A 250 -6.95 0.46 10.85
C ALA A 250 -5.53 0.81 11.30
N ALA A 251 -4.90 -0.07 12.07
CA ALA A 251 -3.52 0.06 12.50
C ALA A 251 -2.52 0.11 11.32
N MET A 252 -2.76 -0.69 10.27
CA MET A 252 -1.95 -0.64 9.05
C MET A 252 -2.05 0.72 8.35
N ILE A 253 -3.23 1.33 8.32
CA ILE A 253 -3.45 2.67 7.73
C ILE A 253 -2.83 3.75 8.61
N ASP A 254 -2.98 3.66 9.92
CA ASP A 254 -2.34 4.59 10.88
C ASP A 254 -0.80 4.56 10.70
N ARG A 255 -0.19 3.36 10.65
CA ARG A 255 1.25 3.23 10.40
C ARG A 255 1.68 3.81 9.06
N LEU A 256 0.86 3.67 8.03
CA LEU A 256 1.09 4.28 6.73
C LEU A 256 1.06 5.81 6.84
N ASP A 257 0.08 6.37 7.52
CA ASP A 257 -0.02 7.82 7.77
C ASP A 257 1.19 8.36 8.52
N GLN A 258 1.64 7.68 9.59
CA GLN A 258 2.85 8.04 10.34
C GLN A 258 4.08 8.08 9.41
N ASN A 259 4.20 7.13 8.51
CA ASN A 259 5.32 7.05 7.56
C ASN A 259 5.24 8.13 6.47
N ILE A 260 4.05 8.49 6.02
CA ILE A 260 3.84 9.67 5.16
C ILE A 260 4.28 10.93 5.91
N GLY A 261 3.92 11.07 7.18
CA GLY A 261 4.36 12.18 8.03
C GLY A 261 5.87 12.35 8.10
N LYS A 262 6.64 11.23 8.18
CA LYS A 262 8.12 11.28 8.15
C LYS A 262 8.65 11.85 6.85
N ILE A 263 8.07 11.45 5.70
CA ILE A 263 8.46 12.00 4.39
C ILE A 263 8.13 13.50 4.32
N LEU A 264 6.90 13.89 4.69
CA LEU A 264 6.47 15.29 4.64
C LEU A 264 7.27 16.21 5.57
N SER A 265 7.79 15.67 6.67
CA SER A 265 8.64 16.45 7.59
C SER A 265 10.05 16.64 7.08
N MET A 266 10.46 15.90 6.05
CA MET A 266 11.77 15.99 5.44
C MET A 266 11.79 16.91 4.23
N LEU A 267 10.64 17.13 3.59
CA LEU A 267 10.44 18.02 2.44
C LEU A 267 10.23 19.46 2.89
#